data_ac0f0257fee436f914f27755d5e73dc5
#
_entry.id   ac0f0257fee436f914f27755d5e73dc5
#
_cell.length_a   1.000
_cell.length_b   1.000
_cell.length_c   1.000
_cell.angle_alpha   90.00
_cell.angle_beta   90.00
_cell.angle_gamma   90.00
#
_symmetry.space_group_name_H-M   'P 1'
#
loop_
_entity.id
_entity.type
_entity.pdbx_description
1 polymer ?
#
loop_
_entity_poly.entity_id
_entity_poly.type
_entity_poly.pdbx_seq_one_letter_code
_entity_poly.pdbx_strand_id
1 'polypeptide(L)'
;MEKKIVVLAGDGIGPEIMASALEVLEVITQKSEVTFTFEAHDFGGAAIDSCGEPFPKATLEACESADAILLGAIGGPKWENVENTPEKGLLALRKALKLFANIRPITVPDVLLDRSPIKEEIIKGTDFVIVRELTSGMYFGEPRFLGDTKAYDTNYYHEDEIRQIIRQAFKIAQGRKKQVLSVDKANVLATSKLWRRVAEEVALEFPDCTLSHQYVDSAAMKIIQNPRAFDVIVTENLFGDILSDEASVLPGTLG
;
A
#
# COMPACT_ATOMS: atom_id res chain seq x y z
N MET A 1 26.05 0.01 -12.43
CA MET A 1 24.97 1.00 -12.73
C MET A 1 24.69 1.76 -11.46
N GLU A 2 24.75 3.10 -11.49
CA GLU A 2 24.48 3.93 -10.31
C GLU A 2 22.98 4.22 -10.20
N LYS A 3 22.46 4.17 -8.97
CA LYS A 3 21.05 4.42 -8.63
C LYS A 3 20.97 5.36 -7.43
N LYS A 4 20.24 6.46 -7.58
CA LYS A 4 19.97 7.43 -6.52
C LYS A 4 18.74 7.03 -5.72
N ILE A 5 18.92 6.88 -4.40
CA ILE A 5 17.86 6.53 -3.46
C ILE A 5 17.68 7.67 -2.47
N VAL A 6 16.48 8.24 -2.41
CA VAL A 6 16.11 9.18 -1.35
C VAL A 6 15.66 8.40 -0.13
N VAL A 7 16.16 8.80 1.04
CA VAL A 7 15.90 8.17 2.33
C VAL A 7 15.06 9.10 3.18
N LEU A 8 13.84 8.71 3.46
CA LEU A 8 12.88 9.39 4.32
C LEU A 8 12.69 8.52 5.58
N ALA A 9 13.55 8.69 6.57
CA ALA A 9 13.51 7.85 7.77
C ALA A 9 12.21 8.03 8.56
N GLY A 10 11.67 9.25 8.58
CA GLY A 10 10.39 9.57 9.23
C GLY A 10 10.49 9.60 10.76
N ASP A 11 9.48 9.05 11.43
CA ASP A 11 9.17 9.26 12.83
C ASP A 11 9.32 7.99 13.67
N GLY A 12 9.40 8.15 14.99
CA GLY A 12 9.34 7.05 15.96
C GLY A 12 10.40 5.96 15.70
N ILE A 13 9.97 4.76 15.36
CA ILE A 13 10.84 3.62 15.03
C ILE A 13 11.52 3.77 13.64
N GLY A 14 11.07 4.70 12.82
CA GLY A 14 11.53 4.89 11.43
C GLY A 14 13.04 4.97 11.27
N PRO A 15 13.77 5.82 12.00
CA PRO A 15 15.23 5.89 11.92
C PRO A 15 15.95 4.58 12.24
N GLU A 16 15.46 3.80 13.20
CA GLU A 16 16.05 2.52 13.60
C GLU A 16 15.90 1.46 12.50
N ILE A 17 14.69 1.28 11.96
CA ILE A 17 14.44 0.33 10.88
C ILE A 17 15.16 0.76 9.59
N MET A 18 15.25 2.06 9.34
CA MET A 18 15.95 2.59 8.18
C MET A 18 17.45 2.33 8.23
N ALA A 19 18.08 2.47 9.41
CA ALA A 19 19.49 2.15 9.59
C ALA A 19 19.78 0.68 9.22
N SER A 20 18.97 -0.26 9.72
CA SER A 20 19.09 -1.68 9.37
C SER A 20 18.87 -1.96 7.88
N ALA A 21 17.92 -1.27 7.25
CA ALA A 21 17.68 -1.41 5.80
C ALA A 21 18.88 -0.93 4.97
N LEU A 22 19.51 0.18 5.36
CA LEU A 22 20.68 0.72 4.69
C LEU A 22 21.89 -0.23 4.81
N GLU A 23 22.14 -0.84 5.99
CA GLU A 23 23.18 -1.84 6.17
C GLU A 23 23.00 -3.03 5.20
N VAL A 24 21.77 -3.51 5.03
CA VAL A 24 21.47 -4.58 4.06
C VAL A 24 21.77 -4.14 2.63
N LEU A 25 21.38 -2.92 2.26
CA LEU A 25 21.65 -2.39 0.91
C LEU A 25 23.13 -2.16 0.63
N GLU A 26 23.94 -1.79 1.63
CA GLU A 26 25.38 -1.71 1.50
C GLU A 26 26.01 -3.08 1.18
N VAL A 27 25.57 -4.14 1.86
CA VAL A 27 26.01 -5.52 1.57
C VAL A 27 25.59 -5.97 0.16
N ILE A 28 24.38 -5.61 -0.28
CA ILE A 28 23.91 -5.89 -1.65
C ILE A 28 24.77 -5.16 -2.67
N THR A 29 25.08 -3.88 -2.45
CA THR A 29 25.95 -3.09 -3.31
C THR A 29 27.33 -3.75 -3.51
N GLN A 30 27.91 -4.28 -2.43
CA GLN A 30 29.22 -4.97 -2.50
C GLN A 30 29.18 -6.27 -3.33
N LYS A 31 27.99 -6.88 -3.47
CA LYS A 31 27.78 -8.17 -4.14
C LYS A 31 27.13 -8.06 -5.52
N SER A 32 26.82 -6.86 -5.98
CA SER A 32 26.13 -6.61 -7.25
C SER A 32 26.88 -5.59 -8.10
N GLU A 33 26.49 -5.47 -9.37
CA GLU A 33 27.00 -4.43 -10.28
C GLU A 33 26.24 -3.09 -10.13
N VAL A 34 25.33 -3.00 -9.17
CA VAL A 34 24.56 -1.79 -8.89
C VAL A 34 25.17 -1.07 -7.69
N THR A 35 25.49 0.19 -7.87
CA THR A 35 25.92 1.10 -6.79
C THR A 35 24.77 2.00 -6.40
N PHE A 36 24.46 2.05 -5.10
CA PHE A 36 23.44 2.97 -4.58
C PHE A 36 24.10 4.21 -3.99
N THR A 37 23.55 5.40 -4.32
CA THR A 37 23.84 6.65 -3.63
C THR A 37 22.61 7.04 -2.81
N PHE A 38 22.80 7.37 -1.53
CA PHE A 38 21.72 7.67 -0.59
C PHE A 38 21.71 9.16 -0.26
N GLU A 39 20.54 9.78 -0.35
CA GLU A 39 20.29 11.18 0.02
C GLU A 39 19.16 11.23 1.05
N ALA A 40 19.50 11.64 2.29
CA ALA A 40 18.54 11.69 3.40
C ALA A 40 17.82 13.05 3.45
N HIS A 41 16.51 13.01 3.67
CA HIS A 41 15.67 14.18 3.86
C HIS A 41 14.71 13.99 5.03
N ASP A 42 14.39 15.10 5.71
CA ASP A 42 13.34 15.11 6.72
C ASP A 42 11.97 14.95 6.06
N PHE A 43 11.10 14.18 6.71
CA PHE A 43 9.73 13.91 6.28
C PHE A 43 8.85 13.56 7.49
N GLY A 44 7.55 13.87 7.39
CA GLY A 44 6.60 13.61 8.47
C GLY A 44 6.79 14.52 9.69
N GLY A 45 6.73 13.96 10.89
CA GLY A 45 6.92 14.68 12.13
C GLY A 45 8.32 15.26 12.31
N ALA A 46 9.34 14.55 11.83
CA ALA A 46 10.72 15.05 11.80
C ALA A 46 10.84 16.36 10.99
N ALA A 47 10.17 16.45 9.85
CA ALA A 47 10.14 17.66 9.05
C ALA A 47 9.32 18.79 9.69
N ILE A 48 8.21 18.46 10.38
CA ILE A 48 7.45 19.45 11.17
C ILE A 48 8.36 20.06 12.23
N ASP A 49 9.13 19.24 12.93
CA ASP A 49 10.04 19.70 14.00
C ASP A 49 11.20 20.56 13.44
N SER A 50 11.74 20.26 12.27
CA SER A 50 12.88 20.97 11.68
C SER A 50 12.49 22.24 10.92
N CYS A 51 11.36 22.25 10.21
CA CYS A 51 10.98 23.37 9.32
C CYS A 51 9.49 23.75 9.35
N GLY A 52 8.64 23.07 10.16
CA GLY A 52 7.22 23.40 10.33
C GLY A 52 6.28 22.77 9.30
N GLU A 53 6.78 21.99 8.35
CA GLU A 53 6.01 21.36 7.28
C GLU A 53 6.27 19.85 7.21
N PRO A 54 5.25 18.99 7.09
CA PRO A 54 5.44 17.53 7.06
C PRO A 54 6.07 17.03 5.76
N PHE A 55 6.01 17.83 4.68
CA PHE A 55 6.55 17.51 3.36
C PHE A 55 7.17 18.75 2.71
N PRO A 56 8.43 19.07 3.02
CA PRO A 56 9.12 20.22 2.48
C PRO A 56 9.33 20.13 0.96
N LYS A 57 9.34 21.29 0.29
CA LYS A 57 9.55 21.36 -1.15
C LYS A 57 10.89 20.74 -1.59
N ALA A 58 11.95 20.94 -0.82
CA ALA A 58 13.27 20.35 -1.10
C ALA A 58 13.21 18.81 -1.08
N THR A 59 12.44 18.23 -0.15
CA THR A 59 12.20 16.77 -0.09
C THR A 59 11.44 16.29 -1.32
N LEU A 60 10.42 17.02 -1.78
CA LEU A 60 9.71 16.68 -3.02
C LEU A 60 10.65 16.68 -4.23
N GLU A 61 11.42 17.75 -4.42
CA GLU A 61 12.37 17.88 -5.55
C GLU A 61 13.41 16.75 -5.55
N ALA A 62 13.90 16.34 -4.37
CA ALA A 62 14.79 15.21 -4.24
C ALA A 62 14.11 13.90 -4.65
N CYS A 63 12.88 13.67 -4.18
CA CYS A 63 12.09 12.48 -4.50
C CYS A 63 11.78 12.37 -6.00
N GLU A 64 11.44 13.48 -6.68
CA GLU A 64 11.18 13.50 -8.12
C GLU A 64 12.42 13.15 -8.96
N SER A 65 13.62 13.45 -8.45
CA SER A 65 14.89 13.17 -9.12
C SER A 65 15.49 11.80 -8.80
N ALA A 66 14.89 11.05 -7.88
CA ALA A 66 15.41 9.76 -7.41
C ALA A 66 14.96 8.59 -8.28
N ASP A 67 15.76 7.53 -8.33
CA ASP A 67 15.35 6.24 -8.91
C ASP A 67 14.36 5.49 -8.01
N ALA A 68 14.52 5.64 -6.68
CA ALA A 68 13.64 5.04 -5.68
C ALA A 68 13.65 5.85 -4.36
N ILE A 69 12.66 5.62 -3.53
CA ILE A 69 12.51 6.24 -2.23
C ILE A 69 12.36 5.13 -1.19
N LEU A 70 13.17 5.20 -0.13
CA LEU A 70 12.99 4.42 1.08
C LEU A 70 12.23 5.26 2.09
N LEU A 71 11.05 4.79 2.50
CA LEU A 71 10.21 5.45 3.48
C LEU A 71 10.11 4.60 4.73
N GLY A 72 10.45 5.18 5.88
CA GLY A 72 10.29 4.56 7.19
C GLY A 72 8.89 4.75 7.78
N ALA A 73 8.79 4.85 9.09
CA ALA A 73 7.52 5.03 9.79
C ALA A 73 7.13 6.52 9.84
N ILE A 74 5.83 6.81 9.77
CA ILE A 74 5.30 8.16 9.78
C ILE A 74 4.23 8.29 10.86
N GLY A 75 4.28 9.42 11.59
CA GLY A 75 3.30 9.77 12.60
C GLY A 75 3.71 9.41 14.03
N GLY A 76 2.89 9.84 14.97
CA GLY A 76 3.06 9.56 16.38
C GLY A 76 2.29 10.55 17.27
N PRO A 77 2.09 10.23 18.56
CA PRO A 77 1.23 11.01 19.46
C PRO A 77 1.62 12.48 19.58
N LYS A 78 2.90 12.80 19.36
CA LYS A 78 3.42 14.17 19.45
C LYS A 78 2.72 15.15 18.49
N TRP A 79 2.29 14.67 17.33
CA TRP A 79 1.75 15.51 16.24
C TRP A 79 0.24 15.31 15.99
N GLU A 80 -0.50 14.63 16.88
CA GLU A 80 -1.95 14.39 16.71
C GLU A 80 -2.78 15.67 16.70
N ASN A 81 -2.33 16.73 17.40
CA ASN A 81 -3.07 17.98 17.55
C ASN A 81 -2.48 19.16 16.76
N VAL A 82 -1.60 18.90 15.77
CA VAL A 82 -1.10 19.95 14.87
C VAL A 82 -1.98 20.08 13.66
N GLU A 83 -2.06 21.27 13.07
CA GLU A 83 -2.87 21.51 11.88
C GLU A 83 -2.40 20.68 10.66
N ASN A 84 -1.09 20.62 10.43
CA ASN A 84 -0.45 19.84 9.37
C ASN A 84 0.18 18.59 9.97
N THR A 85 -0.56 17.51 10.06
CA THR A 85 -0.08 16.24 10.62
C THR A 85 0.89 15.51 9.68
N PRO A 86 1.75 14.61 10.21
CA PRO A 86 2.62 13.76 9.39
C PRO A 86 1.87 12.98 8.32
N GLU A 87 0.65 12.50 8.62
CA GLU A 87 -0.20 11.76 7.69
C GLU A 87 -0.64 12.62 6.50
N LYS A 88 -0.89 13.92 6.69
CA LYS A 88 -1.14 14.85 5.57
C LYS A 88 0.07 14.93 4.65
N GLY A 89 1.29 14.93 5.20
CA GLY A 89 2.53 14.87 4.43
C GLY A 89 2.61 13.59 3.58
N LEU A 90 2.26 12.44 4.16
CA LEU A 90 2.23 11.16 3.44
C LEU A 90 1.23 11.16 2.28
N LEU A 91 0.02 11.69 2.50
CA LEU A 91 -0.99 11.81 1.44
C LEU A 91 -0.52 12.78 0.33
N ALA A 92 0.14 13.89 0.70
CA ALA A 92 0.71 14.84 -0.25
C ALA A 92 1.82 14.20 -1.10
N LEU A 93 2.72 13.41 -0.50
CA LEU A 93 3.76 12.65 -1.20
C LEU A 93 3.14 11.69 -2.24
N ARG A 94 2.16 10.88 -1.82
CA ARG A 94 1.45 9.92 -2.69
C ARG A 94 0.83 10.62 -3.90
N LYS A 95 0.19 11.76 -3.68
CA LYS A 95 -0.45 12.56 -4.72
C LYS A 95 0.57 13.18 -5.67
N ALA A 96 1.63 13.83 -5.14
CA ALA A 96 2.64 14.52 -5.92
C ALA A 96 3.39 13.54 -6.85
N LEU A 97 3.77 12.39 -6.35
CA LEU A 97 4.50 11.37 -7.10
C LEU A 97 3.59 10.38 -7.84
N LYS A 98 2.26 10.58 -7.80
CA LYS A 98 1.27 9.70 -8.43
C LYS A 98 1.44 8.23 -8.07
N LEU A 99 1.65 7.94 -6.80
CA LEU A 99 1.84 6.58 -6.28
C LEU A 99 0.48 5.88 -6.18
N PHE A 100 -0.02 5.40 -7.30
CA PHE A 100 -1.40 4.87 -7.41
C PHE A 100 -1.58 3.46 -6.89
N ALA A 101 -0.51 2.67 -6.78
CA ALA A 101 -0.57 1.26 -6.39
C ALA A 101 0.26 0.99 -5.13
N ASN A 102 -0.39 0.49 -4.09
CA ASN A 102 0.28 -0.06 -2.92
C ASN A 102 0.30 -1.59 -3.05
N ILE A 103 1.48 -2.16 -3.12
CA ILE A 103 1.70 -3.60 -3.29
C ILE A 103 2.04 -4.21 -1.95
N ARG A 104 1.19 -5.10 -1.46
CA ARG A 104 1.31 -5.77 -0.17
C ARG A 104 1.47 -7.28 -0.36
N PRO A 105 2.70 -7.81 -0.48
CA PRO A 105 2.92 -9.24 -0.51
C PRO A 105 2.67 -9.85 0.88
N ILE A 106 1.91 -10.93 0.91
CA ILE A 106 1.59 -11.70 2.13
C ILE A 106 2.14 -13.11 1.94
N THR A 107 3.22 -13.39 2.61
CA THR A 107 3.87 -14.71 2.61
C THR A 107 4.07 -15.18 4.05
N VAL A 108 3.88 -16.48 4.29
CA VAL A 108 4.14 -17.09 5.60
C VAL A 108 5.31 -18.06 5.46
N PRO A 109 6.53 -17.60 5.82
CA PRO A 109 7.70 -18.49 5.84
C PRO A 109 7.55 -19.60 6.88
N ASP A 110 8.02 -20.80 6.56
CA ASP A 110 7.91 -21.97 7.48
C ASP A 110 8.52 -21.69 8.86
N VAL A 111 9.56 -20.85 8.93
CA VAL A 111 10.23 -20.47 10.19
C VAL A 111 9.41 -19.54 11.09
N LEU A 112 8.30 -18.99 10.58
CA LEU A 112 7.41 -18.10 11.33
C LEU A 112 6.04 -18.72 11.65
N LEU A 113 5.81 -19.98 11.28
CA LEU A 113 4.51 -20.64 11.49
C LEU A 113 4.05 -20.63 12.95
N ASP A 114 4.99 -20.79 13.88
CA ASP A 114 4.73 -20.80 15.33
C ASP A 114 4.47 -19.40 15.92
N ARG A 115 4.75 -18.32 15.16
CA ARG A 115 4.51 -16.96 15.58
C ARG A 115 3.08 -16.48 15.29
N SER A 116 2.42 -17.11 14.34
CA SER A 116 1.06 -16.75 13.97
C SER A 116 0.06 -17.14 15.05
N PRO A 117 -0.98 -16.30 15.30
CA PRO A 117 -2.12 -16.69 16.13
C PRO A 117 -3.07 -17.65 15.41
N ILE A 118 -2.86 -17.89 14.11
CA ILE A 118 -3.68 -18.76 13.27
C ILE A 118 -3.02 -20.15 13.17
N LYS A 119 -3.83 -21.20 13.13
CA LYS A 119 -3.33 -22.57 13.05
C LYS A 119 -2.44 -22.80 11.85
N GLU A 120 -1.31 -23.50 12.04
CA GLU A 120 -0.33 -23.80 10.98
C GLU A 120 -0.98 -24.43 9.76
N GLU A 121 -1.89 -25.38 9.92
CA GLU A 121 -2.59 -26.08 8.84
C GLU A 121 -3.38 -25.15 7.89
N ILE A 122 -3.77 -23.96 8.37
CA ILE A 122 -4.46 -22.93 7.60
C ILE A 122 -3.48 -22.06 6.82
N ILE A 123 -2.41 -21.62 7.49
CA ILE A 123 -1.51 -20.58 6.96
C ILE A 123 -0.30 -21.10 6.19
N LYS A 124 0.10 -22.34 6.42
CA LYS A 124 1.28 -22.94 5.76
C LYS A 124 1.15 -22.91 4.24
N GLY A 125 2.16 -22.33 3.56
CA GLY A 125 2.16 -22.17 2.12
C GLY A 125 1.29 -21.00 1.61
N THR A 126 0.92 -20.08 2.50
CA THR A 126 0.28 -18.82 2.11
C THR A 126 1.27 -17.96 1.30
N ASP A 127 0.86 -17.56 0.10
CA ASP A 127 1.58 -16.66 -0.78
C ASP A 127 0.59 -15.98 -1.73
N PHE A 128 0.22 -14.75 -1.42
CA PHE A 128 -0.61 -13.90 -2.26
C PHE A 128 -0.22 -12.43 -2.14
N VAL A 129 -0.75 -11.58 -3.02
CA VAL A 129 -0.48 -10.14 -3.04
C VAL A 129 -1.77 -9.36 -2.98
N ILE A 130 -1.85 -8.33 -2.12
CA ILE A 130 -2.92 -7.33 -2.16
C ILE A 130 -2.41 -6.11 -2.93
N VAL A 131 -3.14 -5.73 -3.97
CA VAL A 131 -2.92 -4.54 -4.79
C VAL A 131 -3.99 -3.53 -4.41
N ARG A 132 -3.61 -2.55 -3.58
CA ARG A 132 -4.49 -1.50 -3.08
C ARG A 132 -4.37 -0.26 -3.97
N GLU A 133 -5.49 0.27 -4.46
CA GLU A 133 -5.52 1.60 -5.05
C GLU A 133 -5.19 2.64 -3.96
N LEU A 134 -4.37 3.66 -4.27
CA LEU A 134 -3.76 4.48 -3.23
C LEU A 134 -3.99 6.00 -3.39
N THR A 135 -4.59 6.47 -4.46
CA THR A 135 -4.69 7.90 -4.79
C THR A 135 -6.11 8.45 -4.90
N SER A 136 -7.12 7.59 -4.73
CA SER A 136 -8.53 7.93 -4.88
C SER A 136 -9.38 7.41 -3.72
N GLY A 137 -10.67 7.37 -3.91
CA GLY A 137 -11.61 6.83 -2.92
C GLY A 137 -11.88 7.78 -1.76
N MET A 138 -12.24 7.22 -0.62
CA MET A 138 -12.68 7.96 0.55
C MET A 138 -11.57 8.81 1.19
N TYR A 139 -10.29 8.45 0.99
CA TYR A 139 -9.16 9.20 1.54
C TYR A 139 -8.89 10.51 0.81
N PHE A 140 -9.31 10.63 -0.45
CA PHE A 140 -9.06 11.77 -1.32
C PHE A 140 -10.33 12.43 -1.87
N GLY A 141 -11.49 11.80 -1.67
CA GLY A 141 -12.77 12.29 -2.18
C GLY A 141 -13.22 13.60 -1.53
N GLU A 142 -13.78 14.47 -2.34
CA GLU A 142 -14.38 15.74 -1.92
C GLU A 142 -15.84 15.82 -2.44
N PRO A 143 -16.74 16.51 -1.74
CA PRO A 143 -16.55 17.25 -0.49
C PRO A 143 -16.49 16.34 0.73
N ARG A 144 -15.77 16.76 1.78
CA ARG A 144 -15.80 16.18 3.13
C ARG A 144 -16.14 17.25 4.15
N PHE A 145 -16.73 16.84 5.27
CA PHE A 145 -17.17 17.76 6.29
C PHE A 145 -17.19 17.12 7.66
N LEU A 146 -16.66 17.83 8.66
CA LEU A 146 -16.77 17.49 10.07
C LEU A 146 -17.39 18.68 10.81
N GLY A 147 -18.53 18.49 11.43
CA GLY A 147 -19.20 19.46 12.28
C GLY A 147 -19.67 18.82 13.59
N ASP A 148 -20.26 19.60 14.47
CA ASP A 148 -20.62 19.16 15.82
C ASP A 148 -21.64 18.02 15.86
N THR A 149 -22.51 17.94 14.88
CA THR A 149 -23.65 16.98 14.88
C THR A 149 -23.72 16.10 13.64
N LYS A 150 -22.91 16.38 12.61
CA LYS A 150 -22.88 15.59 11.37
C LYS A 150 -21.50 15.64 10.75
N ALA A 151 -21.14 14.54 10.10
CA ALA A 151 -19.92 14.46 9.30
C ALA A 151 -20.19 13.59 8.05
N TYR A 152 -19.43 13.83 6.98
CA TYR A 152 -19.44 12.98 5.80
C TYR A 152 -18.11 13.02 5.07
N ASP A 153 -17.79 11.89 4.43
CA ASP A 153 -16.70 11.73 3.49
C ASP A 153 -17.24 11.23 2.15
N THR A 154 -16.64 11.68 1.06
CA THR A 154 -17.04 11.26 -0.28
C THR A 154 -16.15 10.12 -0.75
N ASN A 155 -16.74 9.00 -1.15
CA ASN A 155 -16.04 7.95 -1.89
C ASN A 155 -16.18 8.23 -3.39
N TYR A 156 -15.08 8.58 -4.06
CA TYR A 156 -15.05 8.93 -5.47
C TYR A 156 -13.98 8.15 -6.22
N TYR A 157 -14.34 7.62 -7.39
CA TYR A 157 -13.45 6.96 -8.33
C TYR A 157 -13.79 7.37 -9.76
N HIS A 158 -12.76 7.69 -10.54
CA HIS A 158 -12.85 7.78 -11.99
C HIS A 158 -12.46 6.43 -12.64
N GLU A 159 -13.04 6.12 -13.81
CA GLU A 159 -12.76 4.84 -14.46
C GLU A 159 -11.29 4.64 -14.84
N ASP A 160 -10.56 5.72 -15.16
CA ASP A 160 -9.13 5.64 -15.52
C ASP A 160 -8.26 5.20 -14.32
N GLU A 161 -8.59 5.67 -13.12
CA GLU A 161 -7.92 5.29 -11.88
C GLU A 161 -8.12 3.79 -11.59
N ILE A 162 -9.37 3.34 -11.72
CA ILE A 162 -9.73 1.93 -11.57
C ILE A 162 -8.99 1.09 -12.63
N ARG A 163 -9.03 1.51 -13.88
CA ARG A 163 -8.39 0.82 -15.01
C ARG A 163 -6.89 0.66 -14.80
N GLN A 164 -6.24 1.69 -14.30
CA GLN A 164 -4.81 1.69 -14.01
C GLN A 164 -4.44 0.65 -12.96
N ILE A 165 -5.15 0.61 -11.83
CA ILE A 165 -4.84 -0.31 -10.74
C ILE A 165 -5.19 -1.76 -11.09
N ILE A 166 -6.29 -2.00 -11.81
CA ILE A 166 -6.68 -3.33 -12.26
C ILE A 166 -5.65 -3.88 -13.25
N ARG A 167 -5.17 -3.08 -14.21
CA ARG A 167 -4.07 -3.50 -15.11
C ARG A 167 -2.80 -3.86 -14.35
N GLN A 168 -2.48 -3.12 -13.30
CA GLN A 168 -1.33 -3.44 -12.45
C GLN A 168 -1.48 -4.79 -11.76
N ALA A 169 -2.67 -5.09 -11.24
CA ALA A 169 -2.95 -6.38 -10.63
C ALA A 169 -2.81 -7.55 -11.63
N PHE A 170 -3.33 -7.40 -12.84
CA PHE A 170 -3.17 -8.42 -13.88
C PHE A 170 -1.71 -8.62 -14.29
N LYS A 171 -0.92 -7.55 -14.44
CA LYS A 171 0.52 -7.65 -14.73
C LYS A 171 1.27 -8.43 -13.64
N ILE A 172 0.92 -8.21 -12.38
CA ILE A 172 1.48 -8.98 -11.26
C ILE A 172 1.05 -10.44 -11.36
N ALA A 173 -0.22 -10.69 -11.62
CA ALA A 173 -0.77 -12.04 -11.73
C ALA A 173 -0.14 -12.86 -12.88
N GLN A 174 0.22 -12.24 -14.02
CA GLN A 174 0.92 -12.90 -15.12
C GLN A 174 2.24 -13.56 -14.72
N GLY A 175 2.95 -12.97 -13.75
CA GLY A 175 4.16 -13.55 -13.16
C GLY A 175 3.91 -14.56 -12.04
N ARG A 176 2.64 -14.87 -11.72
CA ARG A 176 2.22 -15.72 -10.60
C ARG A 176 1.27 -16.83 -11.10
N LYS A 177 0.21 -17.13 -10.32
CA LYS A 177 -0.78 -18.20 -10.63
C LYS A 177 -1.85 -17.76 -11.65
N LYS A 178 -1.77 -16.52 -12.16
CA LYS A 178 -2.68 -15.92 -13.15
C LYS A 178 -4.14 -15.80 -12.68
N GLN A 179 -4.33 -15.57 -11.38
CA GLN A 179 -5.64 -15.43 -10.77
C GLN A 179 -5.77 -14.05 -10.11
N VAL A 180 -6.75 -13.27 -10.56
CA VAL A 180 -7.07 -11.95 -9.98
C VAL A 180 -8.43 -12.04 -9.30
N LEU A 181 -8.47 -11.69 -8.02
CA LEU A 181 -9.70 -11.48 -7.26
C LEU A 181 -9.92 -9.98 -7.09
N SER A 182 -10.96 -9.46 -7.70
CA SER A 182 -11.43 -8.09 -7.48
C SER A 182 -12.36 -8.06 -6.26
N VAL A 183 -11.97 -7.30 -5.24
CA VAL A 183 -12.74 -7.16 -4.01
C VAL A 183 -13.43 -5.80 -3.97
N ASP A 184 -14.74 -5.81 -3.74
CA ASP A 184 -15.60 -4.63 -3.81
C ASP A 184 -16.82 -4.73 -2.86
N LYS A 185 -17.71 -3.75 -2.89
CA LYS A 185 -19.04 -3.76 -2.23
C LYS A 185 -20.15 -3.42 -3.23
N ALA A 186 -20.11 -4.02 -4.42
CA ALA A 186 -21.02 -3.69 -5.54
C ALA A 186 -22.50 -3.96 -5.27
N ASN A 187 -22.84 -4.77 -4.26
CA ASN A 187 -24.23 -4.93 -3.82
C ASN A 187 -24.80 -3.67 -3.15
N VAL A 188 -23.95 -2.72 -2.71
CA VAL A 188 -24.36 -1.50 -2.02
C VAL A 188 -23.87 -0.23 -2.72
N LEU A 189 -22.55 -0.14 -3.00
CA LEU A 189 -21.89 1.09 -3.41
C LEU A 189 -21.90 1.30 -4.93
N ALA A 190 -22.19 2.53 -5.36
CA ALA A 190 -22.13 2.92 -6.77
C ALA A 190 -20.69 2.89 -7.31
N THR A 191 -19.72 3.33 -6.50
CA THR A 191 -18.28 3.26 -6.84
C THR A 191 -17.83 1.84 -7.09
N SER A 192 -18.23 0.89 -6.26
CA SER A 192 -17.91 -0.53 -6.41
C SER A 192 -18.62 -1.17 -7.63
N LYS A 193 -19.79 -0.68 -8.03
CA LYS A 193 -20.42 -1.11 -9.30
C LYS A 193 -19.62 -0.65 -10.50
N LEU A 194 -19.13 0.59 -10.50
CA LEU A 194 -18.22 1.11 -11.51
C LEU A 194 -16.92 0.31 -11.53
N TRP A 195 -16.34 0.06 -10.36
CA TRP A 195 -15.12 -0.74 -10.17
C TRP A 195 -15.24 -2.11 -10.85
N ARG A 196 -16.31 -2.85 -10.56
CA ARG A 196 -16.55 -4.19 -11.11
C ARG A 196 -16.66 -4.17 -12.62
N ARG A 197 -17.43 -3.23 -13.19
CA ARG A 197 -17.57 -3.07 -14.65
C ARG A 197 -16.21 -2.85 -15.30
N VAL A 198 -15.41 -1.92 -14.78
CA VAL A 198 -14.07 -1.62 -15.32
C VAL A 198 -13.13 -2.81 -15.17
N ALA A 199 -13.22 -3.56 -14.06
CA ALA A 199 -12.41 -4.77 -13.87
C ALA A 199 -12.74 -5.84 -14.93
N GLU A 200 -14.02 -6.03 -15.26
CA GLU A 200 -14.47 -6.94 -16.33
C GLU A 200 -13.96 -6.49 -17.71
N GLU A 201 -14.01 -5.19 -18.01
CA GLU A 201 -13.47 -4.63 -19.25
C GLU A 201 -11.96 -4.88 -19.38
N VAL A 202 -11.19 -4.59 -18.32
CA VAL A 202 -9.73 -4.78 -18.32
C VAL A 202 -9.35 -6.25 -18.41
N ALA A 203 -10.14 -7.16 -17.82
CA ALA A 203 -9.86 -8.60 -17.90
C ALA A 203 -9.77 -9.11 -19.34
N LEU A 204 -10.48 -8.48 -20.29
CA LEU A 204 -10.42 -8.83 -21.70
C LEU A 204 -9.03 -8.56 -22.33
N GLU A 205 -8.24 -7.68 -21.73
CA GLU A 205 -6.86 -7.37 -22.15
C GLU A 205 -5.87 -8.50 -21.72
N PHE A 206 -6.28 -9.38 -20.80
CA PHE A 206 -5.43 -10.41 -20.17
C PHE A 206 -6.07 -11.82 -20.29
N PRO A 207 -6.20 -12.36 -21.51
CA PRO A 207 -6.93 -13.60 -21.75
C PRO A 207 -6.27 -14.83 -21.10
N ASP A 208 -5.03 -14.72 -20.67
CA ASP A 208 -4.28 -15.76 -19.98
C ASP A 208 -4.48 -15.76 -18.45
N CYS A 209 -5.20 -14.77 -17.93
CA CYS A 209 -5.53 -14.64 -16.52
C CYS A 209 -7.03 -14.83 -16.26
N THR A 210 -7.38 -15.26 -15.06
CA THR A 210 -8.77 -15.37 -14.61
C THR A 210 -9.13 -14.21 -13.68
N LEU A 211 -10.34 -13.65 -13.88
CA LEU A 211 -10.93 -12.67 -12.96
C LEU A 211 -12.07 -13.32 -12.18
N SER A 212 -12.10 -13.06 -10.89
CA SER A 212 -13.24 -13.36 -10.02
C SER A 212 -13.57 -12.14 -9.14
N HIS A 213 -14.79 -12.12 -8.60
CA HIS A 213 -15.24 -11.04 -7.73
C HIS A 213 -15.68 -11.57 -6.38
N GLN A 214 -15.42 -10.79 -5.33
CA GLN A 214 -15.91 -11.08 -3.99
C GLN A 214 -16.26 -9.78 -3.26
N TYR A 215 -17.30 -9.83 -2.43
CA TYR A 215 -17.59 -8.71 -1.53
C TYR A 215 -16.56 -8.66 -0.41
N VAL A 216 -16.20 -7.44 0.01
CA VAL A 216 -15.14 -7.20 0.99
C VAL A 216 -15.33 -7.93 2.31
N ASP A 217 -16.56 -7.99 2.80
CA ASP A 217 -16.92 -8.72 4.03
C ASP A 217 -16.68 -10.23 3.90
N SER A 218 -16.98 -10.79 2.75
CA SER A 218 -16.71 -12.21 2.47
C SER A 218 -15.22 -12.48 2.21
N ALA A 219 -14.49 -11.51 1.60
CA ALA A 219 -13.06 -11.62 1.39
C ALA A 219 -12.31 -11.62 2.72
N ALA A 220 -12.66 -10.73 3.66
CA ALA A 220 -12.11 -10.67 5.00
C ALA A 220 -12.21 -12.03 5.72
N MET A 221 -13.39 -12.62 5.72
CA MET A 221 -13.55 -13.97 6.31
C MET A 221 -12.64 -15.01 5.65
N LYS A 222 -12.55 -15.01 4.32
CA LYS A 222 -11.77 -16.02 3.57
C LYS A 222 -10.26 -15.85 3.70
N ILE A 223 -9.78 -14.63 3.88
CA ILE A 223 -8.35 -14.36 4.12
C ILE A 223 -7.90 -15.13 5.38
N ILE A 224 -8.72 -15.16 6.42
CA ILE A 224 -8.41 -15.91 7.65
C ILE A 224 -8.67 -17.41 7.50
N GLN A 225 -9.74 -17.79 6.80
CA GLN A 225 -10.16 -19.22 6.72
C GLN A 225 -9.34 -20.04 5.73
N ASN A 226 -8.95 -19.46 4.60
CA ASN A 226 -8.24 -20.15 3.53
C ASN A 226 -7.35 -19.19 2.71
N PRO A 227 -6.29 -18.63 3.31
CA PRO A 227 -5.41 -17.65 2.63
C PRO A 227 -4.71 -18.22 1.39
N ARG A 228 -4.48 -19.53 1.33
CA ARG A 228 -3.84 -20.19 0.18
C ARG A 228 -4.66 -20.17 -1.11
N ALA A 229 -5.94 -19.88 -1.01
CA ALA A 229 -6.83 -19.79 -2.18
C ALA A 229 -6.59 -18.53 -3.01
N PHE A 230 -5.84 -17.56 -2.48
CA PHE A 230 -5.59 -16.30 -3.17
C PHE A 230 -4.26 -16.32 -3.94
N ASP A 231 -4.21 -15.49 -4.98
CA ASP A 231 -3.01 -15.18 -5.76
C ASP A 231 -2.77 -13.67 -5.79
N VAL A 232 -3.64 -12.92 -6.47
CA VAL A 232 -3.62 -11.46 -6.47
C VAL A 232 -5.00 -10.94 -6.12
N ILE A 233 -5.09 -10.16 -5.05
CA ILE A 233 -6.30 -9.42 -4.67
C ILE A 233 -6.12 -7.98 -5.12
N VAL A 234 -7.10 -7.39 -5.79
CA VAL A 234 -7.13 -5.96 -6.14
C VAL A 234 -8.37 -5.31 -5.55
N THR A 235 -8.22 -4.12 -4.95
CA THR A 235 -9.33 -3.48 -4.25
C THR A 235 -9.15 -1.96 -4.10
N GLU A 236 -10.25 -1.30 -3.75
CA GLU A 236 -10.34 0.12 -3.41
C GLU A 236 -9.41 0.49 -2.24
N ASN A 237 -9.14 1.79 -2.08
CA ASN A 237 -8.21 2.33 -1.08
C ASN A 237 -8.54 1.89 0.35
N LEU A 238 -9.74 2.21 0.85
CA LEU A 238 -10.14 1.88 2.22
C LEU A 238 -10.21 0.37 2.47
N PHE A 239 -10.78 -0.38 1.54
CA PHE A 239 -10.86 -1.85 1.69
C PHE A 239 -9.47 -2.48 1.67
N GLY A 240 -8.56 -1.98 0.83
CA GLY A 240 -7.19 -2.45 0.74
C GLY A 240 -6.38 -2.17 2.00
N ASP A 241 -6.65 -1.06 2.69
CA ASP A 241 -6.06 -0.73 3.98
C ASP A 241 -6.44 -1.80 5.02
N ILE A 242 -7.73 -1.99 5.20
CA ILE A 242 -8.27 -2.92 6.20
C ILE A 242 -7.82 -4.37 5.90
N LEU A 243 -7.96 -4.82 4.65
CA LEU A 243 -7.62 -6.20 4.29
C LEU A 243 -6.12 -6.50 4.35
N SER A 244 -5.25 -5.51 4.05
CA SER A 244 -3.81 -5.72 4.15
C SER A 244 -3.34 -5.83 5.60
N ASP A 245 -3.93 -5.06 6.51
CA ASP A 245 -3.62 -5.12 7.94
C ASP A 245 -4.17 -6.42 8.56
N GLU A 246 -5.39 -6.82 8.20
CA GLU A 246 -5.93 -8.13 8.56
C GLU A 246 -5.01 -9.27 8.07
N ALA A 247 -4.56 -9.23 6.83
CA ALA A 247 -3.69 -10.24 6.25
C ALA A 247 -2.29 -10.27 6.90
N SER A 248 -1.80 -9.17 7.45
CA SER A 248 -0.52 -9.11 8.15
C SER A 248 -0.47 -9.96 9.42
N VAL A 249 -1.63 -10.31 9.96
CA VAL A 249 -1.74 -11.21 11.11
C VAL A 249 -1.33 -12.66 10.76
N LEU A 250 -1.46 -13.06 9.48
CA LEU A 250 -1.17 -14.43 9.05
C LEU A 250 0.29 -14.85 9.31
N PRO A 251 1.33 -14.05 8.94
CA PRO A 251 2.71 -14.37 9.29
C PRO A 251 3.08 -14.07 10.76
N GLY A 252 2.19 -13.44 11.54
CA GLY A 252 2.47 -13.02 12.91
C GLY A 252 3.50 -11.90 13.03
N THR A 253 3.64 -11.10 11.98
CA THR A 253 4.52 -9.94 11.90
C THR A 253 3.77 -8.77 11.27
N LEU A 254 4.25 -7.54 11.47
CA LEU A 254 3.63 -6.34 10.91
C LEU A 254 4.02 -6.04 9.44
N GLY A 255 4.54 -7.00 8.72
CA GLY A 255 4.92 -6.86 7.31
C GLY A 255 6.26 -7.44 6.97
#